data_efedc821ead4962d99b55e50713dd046
#
_entry.id   efedc821ead4962d99b55e50713dd046
#
_cell.length_a   1.000
_cell.length_b   1.000
_cell.length_c   1.000
_cell.angle_alpha   90.00
_cell.angle_beta   90.00
_cell.angle_gamma   90.00
#
_symmetry.space_group_name_H-M   'P 1'
#
loop_
_entity.id
_entity.type
_entity.pdbx_description
1 polymer ?
#
loop_
_entity_poly.entity_id
_entity_poly.type
_entity_poly.pdbx_seq_one_letter_code
_entity_poly.pdbx_strand_id
1 'polypeptide(L)'
;MEDQSMDKSVIGRKDLEQVVKKKVRPILESAMQKFIGITIDELAEDISSKIGKTSLLNINIDTSLPFKKAKKKFAAAYLRRLLEITYGNVSETARIAGVDRRSVHRLVKDSVNVPKIRQEMRKAYDVRQEAVGSIIEGVLEGYKGVVAVKKLDNMYRNVPEVSKEIVDQLPARQLTLSEAEEEFEKEYLLKALAESKGNVSMAARKIGLRYETLHRKVKSLGLEGYP
;
A
#
# COMPACT_ATOMS: atom_id res chain seq x y z
N MET A 1 23.70 14.90 -31.40
CA MET A 1 23.28 13.70 -30.63
C MET A 1 23.14 14.14 -29.18
N GLU A 2 21.94 14.64 -28.85
CA GLU A 2 21.63 15.10 -27.51
C GLU A 2 21.20 13.91 -26.68
N ASP A 3 21.97 13.64 -25.65
CA ASP A 3 21.74 12.63 -24.64
C ASP A 3 20.58 13.11 -23.73
N GLN A 4 19.36 12.67 -24.02
CA GLN A 4 18.21 12.86 -23.16
C GLN A 4 18.35 11.91 -21.98
N SER A 5 19.18 12.28 -20.99
CA SER A 5 19.10 11.70 -19.65
C SER A 5 17.72 12.02 -19.08
N MET A 6 16.81 11.06 -19.15
CA MET A 6 15.53 11.11 -18.44
C MET A 6 15.82 11.31 -16.96
N ASP A 7 15.65 12.54 -16.51
CA ASP A 7 15.53 12.91 -15.11
C ASP A 7 14.36 12.11 -14.50
N LYS A 8 14.69 11.02 -13.80
CA LYS A 8 13.72 10.25 -12.99
C LYS A 8 13.45 11.05 -11.72
N SER A 9 12.76 12.18 -11.86
CA SER A 9 12.25 12.95 -10.75
C SER A 9 11.45 12.01 -9.83
N VAL A 10 11.87 11.96 -8.57
CA VAL A 10 11.15 11.28 -7.49
C VAL A 10 9.78 11.94 -7.35
N ILE A 11 8.76 11.29 -7.87
CA ILE A 11 7.38 11.79 -7.80
C ILE A 11 6.97 11.79 -6.33
N GLY A 12 6.73 12.97 -5.76
CA GLY A 12 6.32 13.16 -4.37
C GLY A 12 4.94 12.56 -4.10
N ARG A 13 4.58 12.38 -2.82
CA ARG A 13 3.26 11.87 -2.39
C ARG A 13 2.10 12.73 -2.94
N LYS A 14 2.26 14.06 -2.92
CA LYS A 14 1.28 15.02 -3.46
C LYS A 14 1.06 14.82 -4.96
N ASP A 15 2.12 14.48 -5.69
CA ASP A 15 2.03 14.23 -7.13
C ASP A 15 1.30 12.92 -7.43
N LEU A 16 1.49 11.88 -6.60
CA LEU A 16 0.75 10.63 -6.72
C LEU A 16 -0.75 10.83 -6.48
N GLU A 17 -1.13 11.57 -5.43
CA GLU A 17 -2.52 11.90 -5.13
C GLU A 17 -3.18 12.66 -6.29
N GLN A 18 -2.45 13.60 -6.91
CA GLN A 18 -2.94 14.32 -8.08
C GLN A 18 -3.09 13.41 -9.31
N VAL A 19 -2.13 12.52 -9.56
CA VAL A 19 -2.21 11.55 -10.65
C VAL A 19 -3.39 10.60 -10.44
N VAL A 20 -3.59 10.09 -9.24
CA VAL A 20 -4.71 9.22 -8.89
C VAL A 20 -6.03 9.94 -9.14
N LYS A 21 -6.18 11.15 -8.61
CA LYS A 21 -7.41 11.95 -8.80
C LYS A 21 -7.68 12.27 -10.27
N LYS A 22 -6.66 12.59 -11.04
CA LYS A 22 -6.81 13.00 -12.46
C LYS A 22 -6.97 11.83 -13.42
N LYS A 23 -6.32 10.69 -13.16
CA LYS A 23 -6.26 9.57 -14.11
C LYS A 23 -7.02 8.33 -13.64
N VAL A 24 -7.00 8.01 -12.34
CA VAL A 24 -7.63 6.79 -11.81
C VAL A 24 -9.13 6.98 -11.58
N ARG A 25 -9.55 8.14 -11.06
CA ARG A 25 -10.96 8.41 -10.80
C ARG A 25 -11.84 8.28 -12.04
N PRO A 26 -11.51 8.83 -13.22
CA PRO A 26 -12.32 8.65 -14.42
C PRO A 26 -12.46 7.19 -14.87
N ILE A 27 -11.42 6.37 -14.66
CA ILE A 27 -11.47 4.92 -14.96
C ILE A 27 -12.50 4.23 -14.04
N LEU A 28 -12.46 4.55 -12.74
CA LEU A 28 -13.42 3.99 -11.77
C LEU A 28 -14.85 4.41 -12.07
N GLU A 29 -15.08 5.68 -12.39
CA GLU A 29 -16.40 6.19 -12.77
C GLU A 29 -16.92 5.50 -14.03
N SER A 30 -16.08 5.34 -15.05
CA SER A 30 -16.41 4.60 -16.28
C SER A 30 -16.74 3.13 -16.01
N ALA A 31 -15.93 2.46 -15.18
CA ALA A 31 -16.14 1.08 -14.79
C ALA A 31 -17.46 0.90 -14.00
N MET A 32 -17.76 1.81 -13.07
CA MET A 32 -19.02 1.78 -12.33
C MET A 32 -20.23 1.96 -13.26
N GLN A 33 -20.16 2.93 -14.16
CA GLN A 33 -21.22 3.15 -15.15
C GLN A 33 -21.43 1.90 -16.03
N LYS A 34 -20.33 1.26 -16.47
CA LYS A 34 -20.36 0.07 -17.31
C LYS A 34 -20.89 -1.17 -16.56
N PHE A 35 -20.46 -1.42 -15.33
CA PHE A 35 -20.71 -2.67 -14.62
C PHE A 35 -21.82 -2.59 -13.58
N ILE A 36 -22.04 -1.41 -12.98
CA ILE A 36 -23.06 -1.15 -11.96
C ILE A 36 -24.27 -0.40 -12.55
N GLY A 37 -24.04 0.38 -13.62
CA GLY A 37 -25.04 1.21 -14.30
C GLY A 37 -25.30 2.55 -13.64
N ILE A 38 -24.57 2.89 -12.57
CA ILE A 38 -24.57 4.18 -11.88
C ILE A 38 -23.17 4.48 -11.38
N THR A 39 -22.81 5.76 -11.27
CA THR A 39 -21.59 6.21 -10.61
C THR A 39 -21.88 6.46 -9.13
N ILE A 40 -21.05 5.93 -8.25
CA ILE A 40 -21.14 6.16 -6.80
C ILE A 40 -19.87 6.92 -6.40
N ASP A 41 -20.02 8.24 -6.19
CA ASP A 41 -18.89 9.14 -5.94
C ASP A 41 -18.10 8.76 -4.70
N GLU A 42 -18.77 8.36 -3.61
CA GLU A 42 -18.12 7.91 -2.37
C GLU A 42 -17.27 6.67 -2.61
N LEU A 43 -17.76 5.69 -3.37
CA LEU A 43 -17.02 4.48 -3.74
C LEU A 43 -15.79 4.82 -4.59
N ALA A 44 -15.93 5.72 -5.57
CA ALA A 44 -14.81 6.16 -6.40
C ALA A 44 -13.75 6.91 -5.58
N GLU A 45 -14.18 7.76 -4.65
CA GLU A 45 -13.28 8.51 -3.76
C GLU A 45 -12.57 7.57 -2.77
N ASP A 46 -13.27 6.60 -2.18
CA ASP A 46 -12.68 5.62 -1.25
C ASP A 46 -11.60 4.78 -1.92
N ILE A 47 -11.86 4.28 -3.13
CA ILE A 47 -10.87 3.52 -3.90
C ILE A 47 -9.70 4.41 -4.27
N SER A 48 -9.95 5.60 -4.83
CA SER A 48 -8.92 6.56 -5.25
C SER A 48 -8.05 6.98 -4.07
N SER A 49 -8.66 7.30 -2.93
CA SER A 49 -7.98 7.70 -1.70
C SER A 49 -7.10 6.57 -1.16
N LYS A 50 -7.58 5.33 -1.16
CA LYS A 50 -6.78 4.17 -0.74
C LYS A 50 -5.61 3.91 -1.70
N ILE A 51 -5.82 3.97 -3.00
CA ILE A 51 -4.73 3.85 -3.99
C ILE A 51 -3.69 4.96 -3.82
N GLY A 52 -4.13 6.21 -3.60
CA GLY A 52 -3.25 7.36 -3.41
C GLY A 52 -2.47 7.34 -2.09
N LYS A 53 -3.06 6.78 -1.04
CA LYS A 53 -2.47 6.72 0.31
C LYS A 53 -1.65 5.46 0.54
N THR A 54 -1.98 4.38 -0.14
CA THR A 54 -1.30 3.10 0.03
C THR A 54 -0.07 3.04 -0.87
N SER A 55 1.02 2.52 -0.33
CA SER A 55 2.25 2.25 -1.11
C SER A 55 2.06 1.11 -2.14
N LEU A 56 0.82 0.77 -2.50
CA LEU A 56 0.39 -0.36 -3.34
C LEU A 56 0.92 -1.72 -2.82
N LEU A 57 1.22 -1.76 -1.55
CA LEU A 57 1.81 -2.92 -0.88
C LEU A 57 0.78 -3.54 0.04
N ASN A 58 -0.36 -3.88 -0.38
CA ASN A 58 -1.43 -4.52 0.41
C ASN A 58 -0.90 -5.42 1.56
N ILE A 59 -0.31 -4.79 2.58
CA ILE A 59 0.28 -5.47 3.73
C ILE A 59 -0.73 -5.41 4.87
N ASN A 60 -1.22 -6.57 5.28
CA ASN A 60 -2.16 -6.68 6.38
C ASN A 60 -1.52 -6.16 7.68
N ILE A 61 -2.16 -5.14 8.29
CA ILE A 61 -1.73 -4.55 9.55
C ILE A 61 -2.37 -5.31 10.71
N ASP A 62 -1.54 -6.03 11.43
CA ASP A 62 -1.91 -6.84 12.58
C ASP A 62 -1.48 -6.15 13.88
N THR A 63 -2.43 -5.47 14.55
CA THR A 63 -2.23 -4.79 15.84
C THR A 63 -2.20 -5.73 17.05
N SER A 64 -2.42 -7.04 16.85
CA SER A 64 -2.21 -8.05 17.89
C SER A 64 -0.73 -8.28 18.20
N LEU A 65 0.15 -7.99 17.23
CA LEU A 65 1.59 -8.05 17.40
C LEU A 65 2.13 -6.77 18.05
N PRO A 66 3.10 -6.83 18.97
CA PRO A 66 3.79 -5.65 19.48
C PRO A 66 4.43 -4.83 18.33
N PHE A 67 4.37 -3.50 18.42
CA PHE A 67 4.82 -2.58 17.38
C PHE A 67 6.17 -2.90 16.77
N LYS A 68 7.20 -3.21 17.60
CA LYS A 68 8.54 -3.57 17.10
C LYS A 68 8.53 -4.83 16.25
N LYS A 69 7.72 -5.84 16.62
CA LYS A 69 7.60 -7.09 15.87
C LYS A 69 6.81 -6.86 14.58
N ALA A 70 5.72 -6.11 14.64
CA ALA A 70 4.92 -5.74 13.48
C ALA A 70 5.76 -4.96 12.46
N LYS A 71 6.53 -3.96 12.89
CA LYS A 71 7.45 -3.19 12.04
C LYS A 71 8.50 -4.07 11.38
N LYS A 72 9.14 -4.99 12.13
CA LYS A 72 10.13 -5.93 11.55
C LYS A 72 9.49 -6.85 10.51
N LYS A 73 8.29 -7.36 10.78
CA LYS A 73 7.52 -8.21 9.85
C LYS A 73 7.16 -7.44 8.58
N PHE A 74 6.72 -6.19 8.74
CA PHE A 74 6.44 -5.30 7.62
C PHE A 74 7.68 -5.06 6.74
N ALA A 75 8.81 -4.66 7.35
CA ALA A 75 10.05 -4.41 6.60
C ALA A 75 10.49 -5.64 5.79
N ALA A 76 10.40 -6.84 6.38
CA ALA A 76 10.72 -8.08 5.68
C ALA A 76 9.75 -8.36 4.52
N ALA A 77 8.44 -8.15 4.71
CA ALA A 77 7.42 -8.31 3.67
C ALA A 77 7.62 -7.30 2.54
N TYR A 78 7.94 -6.06 2.87
CA TYR A 78 8.24 -5.01 1.90
C TYR A 78 9.45 -5.35 1.02
N LEU A 79 10.58 -5.72 1.65
CA LEU A 79 11.78 -6.11 0.91
C LEU A 79 11.57 -7.39 0.09
N ARG A 80 10.77 -8.34 0.58
CA ARG A 80 10.36 -9.49 -0.20
C ARG A 80 9.63 -9.06 -1.48
N ARG A 81 8.66 -8.14 -1.38
CA ARG A 81 7.93 -7.59 -2.51
C ARG A 81 8.86 -6.91 -3.52
N LEU A 82 9.82 -6.13 -3.04
CA LEU A 82 10.83 -5.53 -3.91
C LEU A 82 11.72 -6.59 -4.59
N LEU A 83 12.09 -7.66 -3.88
CA LEU A 83 12.83 -8.78 -4.48
C LEU A 83 12.02 -9.49 -5.56
N GLU A 84 10.72 -9.68 -5.37
CA GLU A 84 9.81 -10.22 -6.39
C GLU A 84 9.80 -9.33 -7.64
N ILE A 85 9.68 -8.01 -7.46
CA ILE A 85 9.69 -7.00 -8.52
C ILE A 85 11.03 -6.95 -9.26
N THR A 86 12.15 -7.13 -8.56
CA THR A 86 13.51 -7.10 -9.12
C THR A 86 14.04 -8.48 -9.51
N TYR A 87 13.16 -9.48 -9.60
CA TYR A 87 13.54 -10.87 -9.95
C TYR A 87 14.67 -11.46 -9.09
N GLY A 88 14.66 -11.14 -7.78
CA GLY A 88 15.67 -11.57 -6.84
C GLY A 88 17.01 -10.85 -6.97
N ASN A 89 17.06 -9.72 -7.67
CA ASN A 89 18.27 -8.89 -7.74
C ASN A 89 18.43 -8.07 -6.46
N VAL A 90 19.23 -8.59 -5.54
CA VAL A 90 19.47 -7.96 -4.22
C VAL A 90 20.11 -6.57 -4.34
N SER A 91 20.99 -6.35 -5.33
CA SER A 91 21.64 -5.04 -5.53
C SER A 91 20.63 -3.99 -5.95
N GLU A 92 19.77 -4.33 -6.88
CA GLU A 92 18.70 -3.43 -7.34
C GLU A 92 17.65 -3.21 -6.25
N THR A 93 17.25 -4.25 -5.53
CA THR A 93 16.38 -4.13 -4.35
C THR A 93 16.95 -3.17 -3.31
N ALA A 94 18.24 -3.28 -3.00
CA ALA A 94 18.93 -2.42 -2.05
C ALA A 94 18.93 -0.96 -2.52
N ARG A 95 19.19 -0.73 -3.81
CA ARG A 95 19.17 0.60 -4.44
C ARG A 95 17.78 1.24 -4.34
N ILE A 96 16.73 0.51 -4.70
CA ILE A 96 15.34 0.98 -4.63
C ILE A 96 14.91 1.26 -3.18
N ALA A 97 15.22 0.31 -2.28
CA ALA A 97 14.86 0.43 -0.86
C ALA A 97 15.68 1.50 -0.11
N GLY A 98 16.73 2.06 -0.72
CA GLY A 98 17.61 3.02 -0.06
C GLY A 98 18.38 2.43 1.12
N VAL A 99 18.73 1.12 1.06
CA VAL A 99 19.47 0.41 2.11
C VAL A 99 20.67 -0.34 1.52
N ASP A 100 21.60 -0.77 2.36
CA ASP A 100 22.71 -1.60 1.91
C ASP A 100 22.29 -3.07 1.65
N ARG A 101 23.06 -3.80 0.84
CA ARG A 101 22.78 -5.21 0.49
C ARG A 101 22.75 -6.13 1.70
N ARG A 102 23.59 -5.86 2.72
CA ARG A 102 23.63 -6.67 3.95
C ARG A 102 22.34 -6.50 4.74
N SER A 103 21.78 -5.28 4.76
CA SER A 103 20.49 -5.00 5.39
C SER A 103 19.35 -5.75 4.71
N VAL A 104 19.32 -5.82 3.37
CA VAL A 104 18.36 -6.65 2.65
C VAL A 104 18.47 -8.10 3.11
N HIS A 105 19.67 -8.72 3.04
CA HIS A 105 19.87 -10.11 3.47
C HIS A 105 19.46 -10.34 4.91
N ARG A 106 19.84 -9.45 5.84
CA ARG A 106 19.52 -9.56 7.27
C ARG A 106 18.02 -9.51 7.54
N LEU A 107 17.31 -8.61 6.87
CA LEU A 107 15.88 -8.41 7.11
C LEU A 107 15.02 -9.51 6.50
N VAL A 108 15.45 -10.12 5.39
CA VAL A 108 14.68 -11.17 4.72
C VAL A 108 15.13 -12.59 5.09
N LYS A 109 16.21 -12.77 5.84
CA LYS A 109 16.85 -14.06 6.12
C LYS A 109 15.87 -15.14 6.61
N ASP A 110 14.95 -14.75 7.49
CA ASP A 110 14.03 -15.70 8.14
C ASP A 110 12.71 -15.87 7.37
N SER A 111 12.49 -15.08 6.31
CA SER A 111 11.18 -14.98 5.65
C SER A 111 11.24 -15.19 4.13
N VAL A 112 12.42 -15.19 3.53
CA VAL A 112 12.56 -15.17 2.07
C VAL A 112 13.65 -16.11 1.57
N ASN A 113 13.29 -17.00 0.65
CA ASN A 113 14.23 -17.78 -0.14
C ASN A 113 14.50 -17.06 -1.47
N VAL A 114 15.57 -16.25 -1.53
CA VAL A 114 15.95 -15.48 -2.72
C VAL A 114 16.15 -16.35 -3.97
N PRO A 115 16.79 -17.54 -3.91
CA PRO A 115 16.84 -18.46 -5.05
C PRO A 115 15.46 -18.88 -5.56
N LYS A 116 14.49 -19.14 -4.66
CA LYS A 116 13.10 -19.48 -5.05
C LYS A 116 12.41 -18.32 -5.77
N ILE A 117 12.56 -17.08 -5.29
CA ILE A 117 12.02 -15.90 -5.97
C ILE A 117 12.54 -15.76 -7.39
N ARG A 118 13.83 -16.06 -7.62
CA ARG A 118 14.40 -16.01 -8.99
C ARG A 118 13.78 -17.02 -9.94
N GLN A 119 13.25 -18.12 -9.43
CA GLN A 119 12.58 -19.16 -10.22
C GLN A 119 11.10 -18.81 -10.46
N GLU A 120 10.46 -18.15 -9.50
CA GLU A 120 9.05 -17.72 -9.57
C GLU A 120 8.98 -16.33 -10.24
N MET A 121 9.28 -16.23 -11.55
CA MET A 121 9.31 -14.95 -12.29
C MET A 121 7.91 -14.30 -12.36
N ARG A 122 7.53 -13.55 -11.34
CA ARG A 122 6.37 -12.64 -11.40
C ARG A 122 6.81 -11.29 -11.98
N LYS A 123 6.10 -10.81 -12.99
CA LYS A 123 6.35 -9.46 -13.53
C LYS A 123 5.96 -8.41 -12.48
N ALA A 124 6.75 -7.34 -12.37
CA ALA A 124 6.45 -6.20 -11.50
C ALA A 124 5.03 -5.63 -11.72
N TYR A 125 4.59 -5.70 -12.97
CA TYR A 125 3.26 -5.33 -13.39
C TYR A 125 2.17 -6.17 -12.70
N ASP A 126 2.31 -7.50 -12.69
CA ASP A 126 1.32 -8.41 -12.10
C ASP A 126 1.16 -8.17 -10.59
N VAL A 127 2.28 -7.89 -9.92
CA VAL A 127 2.27 -7.57 -8.47
C VAL A 127 1.50 -6.26 -8.19
N ARG A 128 1.68 -5.25 -9.04
CA ARG A 128 0.96 -3.98 -8.89
C ARG A 128 -0.53 -4.13 -9.21
N GLN A 129 -0.86 -4.89 -10.24
CA GLN A 129 -2.24 -5.18 -10.61
C GLN A 129 -2.98 -5.93 -9.50
N GLU A 130 -2.35 -6.93 -8.89
CA GLU A 130 -2.89 -7.67 -7.74
C GLU A 130 -3.13 -6.74 -6.54
N ALA A 131 -2.20 -5.82 -6.26
CA ALA A 131 -2.35 -4.86 -5.17
C ALA A 131 -3.53 -3.89 -5.41
N VAL A 132 -3.67 -3.35 -6.61
CA VAL A 132 -4.80 -2.48 -6.98
C VAL A 132 -6.11 -3.26 -6.94
N GLY A 133 -6.14 -4.49 -7.46
CA GLY A 133 -7.31 -5.36 -7.41
C GLY A 133 -7.79 -5.61 -5.98
N SER A 134 -6.88 -5.95 -5.07
CA SER A 134 -7.20 -6.17 -3.66
C SER A 134 -7.73 -4.91 -2.95
N ILE A 135 -7.25 -3.71 -3.33
CA ILE A 135 -7.79 -2.45 -2.81
C ILE A 135 -9.25 -2.26 -3.27
N ILE A 136 -9.51 -2.48 -4.56
CA ILE A 136 -10.86 -2.35 -5.13
C ILE A 136 -11.81 -3.33 -4.44
N GLU A 137 -11.45 -4.61 -4.36
CA GLU A 137 -12.25 -5.65 -3.72
C GLU A 137 -12.53 -5.33 -2.25
N GLY A 138 -11.52 -4.90 -1.50
CA GLY A 138 -11.66 -4.54 -0.10
C GLY A 138 -12.55 -3.32 0.16
N VAL A 139 -12.64 -2.38 -0.80
CA VAL A 139 -13.60 -1.27 -0.71
C VAL A 139 -14.99 -1.74 -1.09
N LEU A 140 -15.15 -2.51 -2.19
CA LEU A 140 -16.44 -3.07 -2.62
C LEU A 140 -17.11 -3.90 -1.53
N GLU A 141 -16.33 -4.59 -0.69
CA GLU A 141 -16.84 -5.34 0.46
C GLU A 141 -17.68 -4.46 1.40
N GLY A 142 -17.23 -3.22 1.66
CA GLY A 142 -17.94 -2.24 2.49
C GLY A 142 -19.27 -1.76 1.90
N TYR A 143 -19.47 -1.96 0.59
CA TYR A 143 -20.70 -1.55 -0.10
C TYR A 143 -21.68 -2.71 -0.34
N LYS A 144 -21.40 -3.90 0.22
CA LYS A 144 -22.37 -5.00 0.29
C LYS A 144 -23.57 -4.55 1.14
N GLY A 145 -24.74 -4.54 0.54
CA GLY A 145 -25.98 -4.05 1.18
C GLY A 145 -26.42 -2.66 0.72
N VAL A 146 -25.53 -1.86 0.12
CA VAL A 146 -25.89 -0.57 -0.52
C VAL A 146 -26.15 -0.76 -2.01
N VAL A 147 -25.37 -1.63 -2.65
CA VAL A 147 -25.47 -1.95 -4.09
C VAL A 147 -26.11 -3.31 -4.28
N ALA A 148 -26.99 -3.44 -5.28
CA ALA A 148 -27.63 -4.71 -5.60
C ALA A 148 -26.58 -5.81 -5.90
N VAL A 149 -26.73 -6.98 -5.29
CA VAL A 149 -25.78 -8.11 -5.33
C VAL A 149 -25.31 -8.44 -6.76
N LYS A 150 -26.24 -8.56 -7.71
CA LYS A 150 -25.89 -8.86 -9.11
C LYS A 150 -24.99 -7.82 -9.76
N LYS A 151 -25.17 -6.55 -9.43
CA LYS A 151 -24.35 -5.43 -9.94
C LYS A 151 -22.95 -5.44 -9.29
N LEU A 152 -22.91 -5.72 -8.01
CA LEU A 152 -21.67 -5.86 -7.27
C LEU A 152 -20.86 -7.06 -7.76
N ASP A 153 -21.50 -8.21 -7.97
CA ASP A 153 -20.87 -9.40 -8.54
C ASP A 153 -20.29 -9.13 -9.94
N ASN A 154 -21.00 -8.33 -10.74
CA ASN A 154 -20.51 -7.93 -12.06
C ASN A 154 -19.24 -7.06 -11.93
N MET A 155 -19.21 -6.15 -10.98
CA MET A 155 -18.02 -5.33 -10.72
C MET A 155 -16.85 -6.22 -10.24
N TYR A 156 -17.07 -7.17 -9.31
CA TYR A 156 -16.03 -8.09 -8.83
C TYR A 156 -15.40 -8.89 -9.97
N ARG A 157 -16.21 -9.42 -10.90
CA ARG A 157 -15.70 -10.18 -12.07
C ARG A 157 -14.80 -9.35 -12.97
N ASN A 158 -14.97 -8.03 -12.99
CA ASN A 158 -14.23 -7.13 -13.86
C ASN A 158 -13.10 -6.36 -13.11
N VAL A 159 -12.88 -6.62 -11.81
CA VAL A 159 -11.77 -6.06 -11.06
C VAL A 159 -10.41 -6.28 -11.74
N PRO A 160 -10.11 -7.46 -12.33
CA PRO A 160 -8.83 -7.65 -13.03
C PRO A 160 -8.65 -6.72 -14.23
N GLU A 161 -9.71 -6.43 -15.01
CA GLU A 161 -9.67 -5.49 -16.14
C GLU A 161 -9.45 -4.05 -15.64
N VAL A 162 -10.25 -3.63 -14.66
CA VAL A 162 -10.17 -2.29 -14.08
C VAL A 162 -8.82 -2.05 -13.39
N SER A 163 -8.31 -3.02 -12.64
CA SER A 163 -7.00 -2.90 -11.97
C SER A 163 -5.85 -2.81 -12.97
N LYS A 164 -5.93 -3.51 -14.10
CA LYS A 164 -4.98 -3.41 -15.20
C LYS A 164 -4.95 -2.00 -15.77
N GLU A 165 -6.12 -1.46 -16.13
CA GLU A 165 -6.24 -0.11 -16.69
C GLU A 165 -5.72 0.96 -15.74
N ILE A 166 -6.00 0.82 -14.44
CA ILE A 166 -5.47 1.72 -13.40
C ILE A 166 -3.94 1.63 -13.31
N VAL A 167 -3.37 0.42 -13.28
CA VAL A 167 -1.90 0.25 -13.19
C VAL A 167 -1.18 0.85 -14.38
N ASP A 168 -1.77 0.82 -15.57
CA ASP A 168 -1.21 1.44 -16.78
C ASP A 168 -1.13 2.98 -16.66
N GLN A 169 -1.98 3.60 -15.84
CA GLN A 169 -1.98 5.04 -15.61
C GLN A 169 -1.16 5.48 -14.39
N LEU A 170 -0.80 4.54 -13.50
CA LEU A 170 -0.03 4.86 -12.32
C LEU A 170 1.47 4.95 -12.61
N PRO A 171 2.16 5.96 -12.07
CA PRO A 171 3.61 6.06 -12.22
C PRO A 171 4.31 4.86 -11.57
N ALA A 172 5.44 4.45 -12.15
CA ALA A 172 6.27 3.35 -11.61
C ALA A 172 7.08 3.83 -10.40
N ARG A 173 6.39 4.25 -9.33
CA ARG A 173 7.04 4.67 -8.09
C ARG A 173 7.24 3.49 -7.16
N GLN A 174 8.43 3.40 -6.62
CA GLN A 174 8.79 2.49 -5.54
C GLN A 174 9.29 3.33 -4.36
N LEU A 175 8.71 3.12 -3.18
CA LEU A 175 9.12 3.81 -1.97
C LEU A 175 10.48 3.26 -1.50
N THR A 176 11.26 4.09 -0.83
CA THR A 176 12.35 3.60 0.00
C THR A 176 11.80 2.83 1.19
N LEU A 177 12.63 1.98 1.82
CA LEU A 177 12.21 1.27 3.03
C LEU A 177 11.78 2.24 4.14
N SER A 178 12.47 3.37 4.27
CA SER A 178 12.15 4.39 5.28
C SER A 178 10.76 5.01 5.06
N GLU A 179 10.45 5.38 3.81
CA GLU A 179 9.13 5.92 3.46
C GLU A 179 8.01 4.89 3.68
N ALA A 180 8.25 3.64 3.28
CA ALA A 180 7.30 2.56 3.48
C ALA A 180 7.07 2.24 4.96
N GLU A 181 8.12 2.27 5.78
CA GLU A 181 8.02 2.10 7.24
C GLU A 181 7.25 3.25 7.90
N GLU A 182 7.43 4.49 7.44
CA GLU A 182 6.69 5.64 7.96
C GLU A 182 5.19 5.52 7.67
N GLU A 183 4.82 5.13 6.44
CA GLU A 183 3.42 4.87 6.09
C GLU A 183 2.83 3.72 6.91
N PHE A 184 3.58 2.63 7.08
CA PHE A 184 3.16 1.53 7.94
C PHE A 184 2.96 1.99 9.39
N GLU A 185 3.91 2.73 9.96
CA GLU A 185 3.82 3.24 11.33
C GLU A 185 2.55 4.09 11.51
N LYS A 186 2.27 4.97 10.55
CA LYS A 186 1.08 5.81 10.58
C LYS A 186 -0.20 4.99 10.62
N GLU A 187 -0.37 4.06 9.69
CA GLU A 187 -1.56 3.21 9.61
C GLU A 187 -1.70 2.28 10.82
N TYR A 188 -0.58 1.69 11.26
CA TYR A 188 -0.57 0.82 12.44
C TYR A 188 -1.01 1.57 13.71
N LEU A 189 -0.49 2.78 13.92
CA LEU A 189 -0.84 3.60 15.08
C LEU A 189 -2.27 4.11 15.02
N LEU A 190 -2.76 4.52 13.85
CA LEU A 190 -4.16 4.88 13.65
C LEU A 190 -5.09 3.74 14.01
N LYS A 191 -4.81 2.53 13.52
CA LYS A 191 -5.59 1.34 13.83
C LYS A 191 -5.56 1.01 15.33
N ALA A 192 -4.38 1.07 15.97
CA ALA A 192 -4.25 0.83 17.41
C ALA A 192 -5.00 1.85 18.26
N LEU A 193 -5.00 3.13 17.86
CA LEU A 193 -5.76 4.20 18.53
C LEU A 193 -7.27 4.00 18.36
N ALA A 194 -7.73 3.69 17.14
CA ALA A 194 -9.14 3.42 16.86
C ALA A 194 -9.66 2.23 17.70
N GLU A 195 -8.92 1.11 17.74
CA GLU A 195 -9.25 -0.05 18.56
C GLU A 195 -9.24 0.22 20.07
N SER A 196 -8.52 1.26 20.50
CA SER A 196 -8.47 1.75 21.90
C SER A 196 -9.38 2.94 22.14
N LYS A 197 -10.31 3.26 21.22
CA LYS A 197 -11.26 4.39 21.31
C LYS A 197 -10.56 5.72 21.62
N GLY A 198 -9.42 5.98 20.98
CA GLY A 198 -8.62 7.19 21.19
C GLY A 198 -7.77 7.22 22.47
N ASN A 199 -7.88 6.21 23.35
CA ASN A 199 -7.12 6.17 24.60
C ASN A 199 -5.66 5.79 24.35
N VAL A 200 -4.78 6.82 24.34
CA VAL A 200 -3.34 6.67 24.06
C VAL A 200 -2.65 5.73 25.05
N SER A 201 -3.03 5.76 26.34
CA SER A 201 -2.42 4.90 27.37
C SER A 201 -2.79 3.42 27.14
N MET A 202 -4.04 3.14 26.80
CA MET A 202 -4.49 1.78 26.43
C MET A 202 -3.81 1.30 25.15
N ALA A 203 -3.78 2.15 24.11
CA ALA A 203 -3.12 1.84 22.86
C ALA A 203 -1.65 1.49 23.09
N ALA A 204 -0.91 2.34 23.83
CA ALA A 204 0.51 2.13 24.12
C ALA A 204 0.76 0.77 24.80
N ARG A 205 -0.04 0.44 25.82
CA ARG A 205 0.05 -0.86 26.52
C ARG A 205 -0.23 -2.03 25.59
N LYS A 206 -1.28 -1.93 24.75
CA LYS A 206 -1.68 -2.96 23.80
C LYS A 206 -0.57 -3.29 22.79
N ILE A 207 0.07 -2.26 22.23
CA ILE A 207 1.10 -2.43 21.20
C ILE A 207 2.54 -2.54 21.74
N GLY A 208 2.70 -2.58 23.08
CA GLY A 208 4.00 -2.75 23.74
C GLY A 208 4.93 -1.55 23.57
N LEU A 209 4.39 -0.33 23.56
CA LEU A 209 5.12 0.93 23.63
C LEU A 209 4.95 1.62 24.97
N ARG A 210 5.93 2.48 25.34
CA ARG A 210 5.74 3.44 26.44
C ARG A 210 4.81 4.56 25.99
N TYR A 211 4.02 5.10 26.90
CA TYR A 211 3.11 6.22 26.64
C TYR A 211 3.79 7.38 25.93
N GLU A 212 4.94 7.83 26.46
CA GLU A 212 5.69 8.96 25.92
C GLU A 212 6.19 8.69 24.49
N THR A 213 6.53 7.43 24.20
CA THR A 213 6.99 7.02 22.86
C THR A 213 5.83 7.07 21.88
N LEU A 214 4.66 6.55 22.26
CA LEU A 214 3.48 6.62 21.42
C LEU A 214 3.03 8.07 21.22
N HIS A 215 2.93 8.85 22.29
CA HIS A 215 2.54 10.24 22.23
C HIS A 215 3.44 11.06 21.27
N ARG A 216 4.77 10.90 21.38
CA ARG A 216 5.71 11.54 20.47
C ARG A 216 5.51 11.11 19.02
N LYS A 217 5.25 9.82 18.76
CA LYS A 217 4.99 9.32 17.40
C LYS A 217 3.68 9.86 16.83
N VAL A 218 2.62 9.89 17.62
CA VAL A 218 1.32 10.48 17.24
C VAL A 218 1.50 11.93 16.82
N LYS A 219 2.25 12.71 17.60
CA LYS A 219 2.56 14.10 17.29
C LYS A 219 3.41 14.26 16.03
N SER A 220 4.50 13.48 15.92
CA SER A 220 5.41 13.57 14.76
C SER A 220 4.77 13.15 13.44
N LEU A 221 3.76 12.28 13.46
CA LEU A 221 3.04 11.79 12.30
C LEU A 221 1.75 12.59 12.00
N GLY A 222 1.47 13.64 12.80
CA GLY A 222 0.29 14.50 12.62
C GLY A 222 -1.04 13.76 12.86
N LEU A 223 -1.07 12.82 13.80
CA LEU A 223 -2.24 12.02 14.15
C LEU A 223 -3.02 12.60 15.33
N GLU A 224 -2.73 13.85 15.74
CA GLU A 224 -3.46 14.57 16.79
C GLU A 224 -4.88 14.89 16.30
N GLY A 225 -5.89 14.55 17.10
CA GLY A 225 -7.29 14.81 16.74
C GLY A 225 -8.07 13.63 16.14
N TYR A 226 -7.49 12.46 16.06
CA TYR A 226 -8.25 11.25 15.75
C TYR A 226 -9.02 10.80 17.00
N PRO A 227 -10.37 10.61 16.85
CA PRO A 227 -11.23 10.21 17.96
C PRO A 227 -10.92 8.82 18.51
#